data_3b2803018fd2799ccc70999c645e8270
#
_entry.id   3b2803018fd2799ccc70999c645e8270
#
_cell.length_a   1.000
_cell.length_b   1.000
_cell.length_c   1.000
_cell.angle_alpha   90.00
_cell.angle_beta   90.00
_cell.angle_gamma   90.00
#
_symmetry.space_group_name_H-M   'P 1'
#
loop_
_entity.id
_entity.type
_entity.pdbx_description
1 polymer ?
#
loop_
_entity_poly.entity_id
_entity_poly.type
_entity_poly.pdbx_seq_one_letter_code
_entity_poly.pdbx_strand_id
1 'polypeptide(L)'
;CSCEKMEEVLREAIQEQKHQRQLEAALDKNRILGSKMCVLAMKEGLLEMIGREDRGMKKDQSENWITISGQLGEDVQILYVYYLEEVWIRHFVRKLPQNVIRKAGQLMLYVKNTLIFLNSGKERLTKSDISAIEEIVCDGQSVTTLCETHLFPNFQEAARELVPKIRRYSSLYLVELDGTCIQLKHYAGVFAEPKELLTRCIEHPQEGLEELRENIRKLENTDLVKAFAFRMLTYMQEKYEQESPDGFPAFWEKLARMQDEEEIGLFLTDCISNLYLKQASRTVYRNFILKTKNYAREHMSDGNLSLKQIAENYLYMNTDYVSREFYKETGEKFSTYLNRIRMEEAKQLLLLLGDEERIYQVAEQVGCSNARYFGQAFKKYTGQTPTAYIRQYKN
;
A
#
# COMPACT_ATOMS: atom_id res chain seq x y z
N CYS A 1 42.92 21.09 -37.14
CA CYS A 1 42.87 20.59 -35.73
C CYS A 1 41.93 21.36 -34.82
N SER A 2 41.47 22.57 -35.17
CA SER A 2 40.60 23.36 -34.29
C SER A 2 39.10 23.20 -34.61
N CYS A 3 38.70 22.95 -35.84
CA CYS A 3 37.30 22.78 -36.23
C CYS A 3 36.68 21.48 -35.69
N GLU A 4 37.37 20.36 -35.81
CA GLU A 4 36.86 19.05 -35.32
C GLU A 4 36.69 19.03 -33.82
N LYS A 5 37.63 19.60 -33.04
CA LYS A 5 37.45 19.72 -31.57
C LYS A 5 36.29 20.65 -31.17
N MET A 6 36.05 21.68 -31.97
CA MET A 6 34.94 22.60 -31.71
C MET A 6 33.58 21.99 -32.02
N GLU A 7 33.49 21.15 -33.06
CA GLU A 7 32.30 20.38 -33.38
C GLU A 7 32.00 19.30 -32.31
N GLU A 8 33.04 18.66 -31.77
CA GLU A 8 32.91 17.66 -30.74
C GLU A 8 32.37 18.29 -29.40
N VAL A 9 32.95 19.40 -28.99
CA VAL A 9 32.51 20.19 -27.83
C VAL A 9 31.07 20.71 -28.00
N LEU A 10 30.72 21.17 -29.23
CA LEU A 10 29.35 21.59 -29.52
C LEU A 10 28.34 20.42 -29.47
N ARG A 11 28.71 19.23 -29.96
CA ARG A 11 27.87 18.04 -29.88
C ARG A 11 27.66 17.60 -28.42
N GLU A 12 28.71 17.59 -27.60
CA GLU A 12 28.61 17.28 -26.18
C GLU A 12 27.73 18.32 -25.44
N ALA A 13 27.89 19.61 -25.67
CA ALA A 13 27.07 20.64 -25.07
C ALA A 13 25.59 20.55 -25.47
N ILE A 14 25.32 20.22 -26.77
CA ILE A 14 23.93 19.98 -27.22
C ILE A 14 23.33 18.75 -26.59
N GLN A 15 24.11 17.68 -26.39
CA GLN A 15 23.65 16.44 -25.78
C GLN A 15 23.38 16.62 -24.30
N GLU A 16 24.23 17.38 -23.62
CA GLU A 16 24.06 17.72 -22.21
C GLU A 16 22.83 18.64 -21.96
N GLN A 17 22.63 19.64 -22.84
CA GLN A 17 21.43 20.48 -22.80
C GLN A 17 20.14 19.70 -23.07
N LYS A 18 20.20 18.70 -23.95
CA LYS A 18 19.09 17.80 -24.26
C LYS A 18 18.77 16.89 -23.06
N HIS A 19 19.80 16.40 -22.38
CA HIS A 19 19.67 15.60 -21.17
C HIS A 19 19.11 16.40 -20.00
N GLN A 20 19.59 17.63 -19.78
CA GLN A 20 19.03 18.55 -18.77
C GLN A 20 17.56 18.86 -19.01
N ARG A 21 17.16 19.15 -20.26
CA ARG A 21 15.73 19.37 -20.58
C ARG A 21 14.86 18.14 -20.35
N GLN A 22 15.39 16.94 -20.60
CA GLN A 22 14.68 15.70 -20.30
C GLN A 22 14.54 15.47 -18.78
N LEU A 23 15.57 15.80 -18.02
CA LEU A 23 15.55 15.73 -16.54
C LEU A 23 14.57 16.75 -15.94
N GLU A 24 14.57 17.99 -16.44
CA GLU A 24 13.61 19.02 -16.02
C GLU A 24 12.16 18.63 -16.33
N ALA A 25 11.92 18.09 -17.54
CA ALA A 25 10.59 17.60 -17.93
C ALA A 25 10.13 16.41 -17.08
N ALA A 26 11.05 15.51 -16.69
CA ALA A 26 10.76 14.39 -15.81
C ALA A 26 10.48 14.84 -14.39
N LEU A 27 11.22 15.84 -13.87
CA LEU A 27 11.00 16.44 -12.55
C LEU A 27 9.66 17.18 -12.49
N ASP A 28 9.31 17.95 -13.54
CA ASP A 28 8.01 18.64 -13.61
C ASP A 28 6.85 17.63 -13.71
N LYS A 29 7.01 16.55 -14.46
CA LYS A 29 6.02 15.47 -14.54
C LYS A 29 5.81 14.81 -13.19
N ASN A 30 6.88 14.51 -12.46
CA ASN A 30 6.81 13.93 -11.12
C ASN A 30 6.18 14.91 -10.11
N ARG A 31 6.45 16.20 -10.22
CA ARG A 31 5.85 17.24 -9.38
C ARG A 31 4.35 17.36 -9.62
N ILE A 32 3.90 17.35 -10.87
CA ILE A 32 2.46 17.37 -11.24
C ILE A 32 1.77 16.10 -10.75
N LEU A 33 2.39 14.95 -10.91
CA LEU A 33 1.85 13.69 -10.43
C LEU A 33 1.74 13.67 -8.90
N GLY A 34 2.77 14.12 -8.19
CA GLY A 34 2.77 14.25 -6.74
C GLY A 34 1.66 15.18 -6.23
N SER A 35 1.43 16.32 -6.91
CA SER A 35 0.33 17.23 -6.58
C SER A 35 -1.05 16.58 -6.76
N LYS A 36 -1.28 15.87 -7.86
CA LYS A 36 -2.54 15.16 -8.11
C LYS A 36 -2.78 14.05 -7.09
N MET A 37 -1.75 13.32 -6.71
CA MET A 37 -1.82 12.30 -5.66
C MET A 37 -2.17 12.90 -4.30
N CYS A 38 -1.59 14.06 -3.97
CA CYS A 38 -1.91 14.79 -2.75
C CYS A 38 -3.40 15.15 -2.68
N VAL A 39 -3.96 15.67 -3.77
CA VAL A 39 -5.39 16.01 -3.84
C VAL A 39 -6.28 14.79 -3.66
N LEU A 40 -5.96 13.67 -4.31
CA LEU A 40 -6.72 12.44 -4.16
C LEU A 40 -6.66 11.91 -2.71
N ALA A 41 -5.49 11.92 -2.09
CA ALA A 41 -5.30 11.51 -0.71
C ALA A 41 -6.08 12.41 0.27
N MET A 42 -6.11 13.73 0.03
CA MET A 42 -6.90 14.67 0.84
C MET A 42 -8.40 14.43 0.69
N LYS A 43 -8.90 14.27 -0.55
CA LYS A 43 -10.32 13.97 -0.83
C LYS A 43 -10.74 12.69 -0.13
N GLU A 44 -9.97 11.63 -0.30
CA GLU A 44 -10.23 10.33 0.28
C GLU A 44 -10.23 10.38 1.82
N GLY A 45 -9.22 11.00 2.43
CA GLY A 45 -9.11 11.11 3.87
C GLY A 45 -10.24 11.87 4.52
N LEU A 46 -10.65 12.94 3.89
CA LEU A 46 -11.79 13.70 4.37
C LEU A 46 -13.08 12.89 4.32
N LEU A 47 -13.33 12.19 3.20
CA LEU A 47 -14.51 11.35 3.02
C LEU A 47 -14.57 10.20 4.03
N GLU A 48 -13.42 9.57 4.32
CA GLU A 48 -13.34 8.57 5.36
C GLU A 48 -13.69 9.13 6.75
N MET A 49 -13.08 10.26 7.12
CA MET A 49 -13.32 10.87 8.42
C MET A 49 -14.77 11.32 8.58
N ILE A 50 -15.43 11.75 7.50
CA ILE A 50 -16.85 12.13 7.51
C ILE A 50 -17.74 10.89 7.64
N GLY A 51 -17.39 9.78 6.97
CA GLY A 51 -18.18 8.55 6.93
C GLY A 51 -18.14 7.70 8.20
N ARG A 52 -17.10 7.83 9.02
CA ARG A 52 -17.00 7.11 10.30
C ARG A 52 -17.94 7.70 11.33
N GLU A 53 -18.89 6.92 11.80
CA GLU A 53 -19.67 7.24 13.01
C GLU A 53 -18.77 7.35 14.24
N ASP A 54 -19.20 8.10 15.27
CA ASP A 54 -18.48 8.42 16.53
C ASP A 54 -18.15 7.21 17.43
N ARG A 55 -17.78 6.09 16.88
CA ARG A 55 -17.19 4.98 17.64
C ARG A 55 -15.75 5.35 17.95
N GLY A 56 -15.55 5.98 19.11
CA GLY A 56 -14.31 6.45 19.71
C GLY A 56 -13.05 6.15 18.90
N MET A 57 -12.42 7.18 18.36
CA MET A 57 -11.15 7.08 17.63
C MET A 57 -10.13 6.28 18.45
N LYS A 58 -9.95 4.99 18.17
CA LYS A 58 -8.80 4.25 18.67
C LYS A 58 -7.57 4.81 17.97
N LYS A 59 -6.60 5.19 18.79
CA LYS A 59 -5.33 5.84 18.39
C LYS A 59 -4.53 5.09 17.32
N ASP A 60 -4.72 3.77 17.21
CA ASP A 60 -3.98 2.86 16.32
C ASP A 60 -4.39 2.91 14.84
N GLN A 61 -5.54 3.49 14.50
CA GLN A 61 -6.00 3.54 13.10
C GLN A 61 -5.68 4.86 12.40
N SER A 62 -5.18 5.86 13.14
CA SER A 62 -4.71 7.13 12.57
C SER A 62 -3.29 7.03 12.00
N GLU A 63 -2.54 5.97 12.28
CA GLU A 63 -1.14 5.83 11.89
C GLU A 63 -0.96 5.56 10.38
N ASN A 64 -1.92 4.91 9.71
CA ASN A 64 -1.83 4.64 8.26
C ASN A 64 -1.91 5.92 7.41
N TRP A 65 -2.63 6.94 7.88
CA TRP A 65 -2.67 8.29 7.28
C TRP A 65 -1.34 9.03 7.39
N ILE A 66 -0.58 8.73 8.45
CA ILE A 66 0.73 9.31 8.71
C ILE A 66 1.71 8.93 7.62
N THR A 67 1.62 7.73 7.05
CA THR A 67 2.56 7.26 6.03
C THR A 67 2.35 7.99 4.70
N ILE A 68 1.11 8.24 4.28
CA ILE A 68 0.82 8.98 3.03
C ILE A 68 0.99 10.48 3.25
N SER A 69 0.50 11.03 4.36
CA SER A 69 0.66 12.44 4.69
C SER A 69 2.08 12.79 5.14
N GLY A 70 2.84 11.86 5.71
CA GLY A 70 4.25 12.06 6.06
C GLY A 70 5.17 12.11 4.85
N GLN A 71 4.82 11.42 3.76
CA GLN A 71 5.47 11.60 2.44
C GLN A 71 5.06 12.91 1.77
N LEU A 72 3.90 13.45 2.13
CA LEU A 72 3.37 14.73 1.63
C LEU A 72 3.82 15.93 2.46
N GLY A 73 4.57 15.73 3.53
CA GLY A 73 5.28 16.66 4.45
C GLY A 73 5.17 18.18 4.27
N GLU A 74 4.10 18.67 3.66
CA GLU A 74 3.91 20.05 3.28
C GLU A 74 2.81 20.68 4.13
N ASP A 75 3.04 21.90 4.56
CA ASP A 75 2.07 22.73 5.25
C ASP A 75 0.75 22.80 4.47
N VAL A 76 -0.36 22.71 5.18
CA VAL A 76 -1.71 22.84 4.61
C VAL A 76 -2.29 24.19 4.99
N GLN A 77 -2.80 24.92 4.00
CA GLN A 77 -3.54 26.14 4.17
C GLN A 77 -5.03 25.89 4.02
N ILE A 78 -5.82 26.29 5.00
CA ILE A 78 -7.28 26.34 4.89
C ILE A 78 -7.69 27.81 4.75
N LEU A 79 -8.48 28.10 3.73
CA LEU A 79 -9.12 29.39 3.54
C LEU A 79 -10.63 29.21 3.65
N TYR A 80 -11.27 29.95 4.54
CA TYR A 80 -12.71 30.04 4.68
C TYR A 80 -13.20 31.31 3.99
N VAL A 81 -14.20 31.18 3.11
CA VAL A 81 -14.93 32.29 2.48
C VAL A 81 -16.34 32.23 3.03
N TYR A 82 -16.65 33.10 3.97
CA TYR A 82 -17.94 33.17 4.66
C TYR A 82 -18.97 33.96 3.87
N TYR A 83 -20.24 33.75 4.21
CA TYR A 83 -21.40 34.47 3.68
C TYR A 83 -21.65 34.27 2.18
N LEU A 84 -21.13 33.21 1.60
CA LEU A 84 -21.41 32.84 0.21
C LEU A 84 -22.65 31.93 0.17
N GLU A 85 -23.73 32.37 -0.45
CA GLU A 85 -24.92 31.56 -0.64
C GLU A 85 -24.70 30.48 -1.72
N GLU A 86 -25.34 29.30 -1.55
CA GLU A 86 -25.18 28.13 -2.44
C GLU A 86 -25.44 28.47 -3.92
N VAL A 87 -26.46 29.28 -4.20
CA VAL A 87 -26.84 29.68 -5.56
C VAL A 87 -25.73 30.44 -6.29
N TRP A 88 -24.81 31.07 -5.55
CA TRP A 88 -23.71 31.86 -6.10
C TRP A 88 -22.40 31.11 -6.25
N ILE A 89 -22.27 29.89 -5.75
CA ILE A 89 -21.01 29.12 -5.77
C ILE A 89 -20.46 29.00 -7.19
N ARG A 90 -21.29 28.55 -8.13
CA ARG A 90 -20.86 28.38 -9.53
C ARG A 90 -20.38 29.69 -10.15
N HIS A 91 -21.09 30.77 -9.90
CA HIS A 91 -20.71 32.09 -10.40
C HIS A 91 -19.43 32.60 -9.76
N PHE A 92 -19.30 32.46 -8.44
CA PHE A 92 -18.12 32.81 -7.67
C PHE A 92 -16.87 32.05 -8.15
N VAL A 93 -16.95 30.71 -8.24
CA VAL A 93 -15.83 29.86 -8.68
C VAL A 93 -15.37 30.24 -10.10
N ARG A 94 -16.29 30.51 -11.02
CA ARG A 94 -15.96 30.95 -12.40
C ARG A 94 -15.30 32.33 -12.48
N LYS A 95 -15.52 33.20 -11.51
CA LYS A 95 -14.88 34.52 -11.42
C LYS A 95 -13.51 34.47 -10.75
N LEU A 96 -13.13 33.36 -10.10
CA LEU A 96 -11.81 33.25 -9.47
C LEU A 96 -10.69 33.45 -10.51
N PRO A 97 -9.65 34.25 -10.18
CA PRO A 97 -8.49 34.39 -11.05
C PRO A 97 -7.78 33.04 -11.26
N GLN A 98 -7.24 32.80 -12.47
CA GLN A 98 -6.60 31.53 -12.84
C GLN A 98 -5.44 31.15 -11.91
N ASN A 99 -4.68 32.11 -11.43
CA ASN A 99 -3.62 31.89 -10.44
C ASN A 99 -4.17 31.42 -9.08
N VAL A 100 -5.35 31.92 -8.67
CA VAL A 100 -6.04 31.49 -7.45
C VAL A 100 -6.59 30.09 -7.64
N ILE A 101 -7.27 29.82 -8.75
CA ILE A 101 -7.79 28.48 -9.08
C ILE A 101 -6.67 27.44 -9.06
N ARG A 102 -5.52 27.73 -9.66
CA ARG A 102 -4.37 26.82 -9.69
C ARG A 102 -3.84 26.52 -8.31
N LYS A 103 -3.83 27.50 -7.40
CA LYS A 103 -3.37 27.35 -6.01
C LYS A 103 -4.44 26.72 -5.11
N ALA A 104 -5.66 27.24 -5.17
CA ALA A 104 -6.74 26.92 -4.23
C ALA A 104 -7.67 25.78 -4.71
N GLY A 105 -7.63 25.45 -6.00
CA GLY A 105 -8.53 24.46 -6.61
C GLY A 105 -8.22 22.99 -6.29
N GLN A 106 -7.34 22.73 -5.32
CA GLN A 106 -6.98 21.37 -4.95
C GLN A 106 -8.15 20.64 -4.29
N LEU A 107 -8.77 21.25 -3.29
CA LEU A 107 -9.95 20.72 -2.63
C LEU A 107 -10.83 21.87 -2.15
N MET A 108 -12.04 21.94 -2.69
CA MET A 108 -13.04 22.93 -2.31
C MET A 108 -14.23 22.23 -1.67
N LEU A 109 -14.65 22.71 -0.51
CA LEU A 109 -15.81 22.23 0.22
C LEU A 109 -16.78 23.39 0.44
N TYR A 110 -18.07 23.08 0.47
CA TYR A 110 -19.07 24.05 0.84
C TYR A 110 -19.97 23.53 1.93
N VAL A 111 -20.19 24.34 2.95
CA VAL A 111 -21.06 24.03 4.07
C VAL A 111 -21.63 25.33 4.66
N LYS A 112 -22.94 25.39 4.86
CA LYS A 112 -23.60 26.47 5.61
C LYS A 112 -23.08 27.87 5.25
N ASN A 113 -23.26 28.29 4.01
CA ASN A 113 -22.84 29.60 3.46
C ASN A 113 -21.32 29.87 3.59
N THR A 114 -20.52 28.83 3.66
CA THR A 114 -19.05 28.93 3.74
C THR A 114 -18.41 28.04 2.69
N LEU A 115 -17.65 28.64 1.77
CA LEU A 115 -16.76 27.92 0.87
C LEU A 115 -15.40 27.77 1.53
N ILE A 116 -14.86 26.54 1.52
CA ILE A 116 -13.63 26.18 2.21
C ILE A 116 -12.64 25.68 1.17
N PHE A 117 -11.48 26.29 1.07
CA PHE A 117 -10.40 25.84 0.23
C PHE A 117 -9.33 25.14 1.09
N LEU A 118 -8.94 23.95 0.72
CA LEU A 118 -7.79 23.27 1.26
C LEU A 118 -6.68 23.23 0.21
N ASN A 119 -5.55 23.81 0.55
CA ASN A 119 -4.38 23.87 -0.31
C ASN A 119 -3.17 23.28 0.42
N SER A 120 -2.46 22.35 -0.21
CA SER A 120 -1.20 21.80 0.30
C SER A 120 -0.07 22.11 -0.67
N GLY A 121 1.12 22.35 -0.12
CA GLY A 121 2.32 22.57 -0.92
C GLY A 121 2.91 23.97 -0.86
N LYS A 122 3.91 24.20 -1.71
CA LYS A 122 4.72 25.42 -1.69
C LYS A 122 3.99 26.66 -2.22
N GLU A 123 2.94 26.47 -3.03
CA GLU A 123 2.18 27.57 -3.64
C GLU A 123 0.98 27.96 -2.76
N ARG A 124 1.23 28.72 -1.71
CA ARG A 124 0.17 29.22 -0.82
C ARG A 124 -0.57 30.41 -1.43
N LEU A 125 -1.83 30.57 -1.03
CA LEU A 125 -2.57 31.79 -1.29
C LEU A 125 -1.94 32.95 -0.51
N THR A 126 -1.57 33.99 -1.21
CA THR A 126 -0.98 35.21 -0.64
C THR A 126 -2.09 36.15 -0.18
N LYS A 127 -1.71 37.20 0.58
CA LYS A 127 -2.66 38.25 0.93
C LYS A 127 -3.31 38.94 -0.29
N SER A 128 -2.55 39.05 -1.39
CA SER A 128 -3.08 39.60 -2.65
C SER A 128 -4.09 38.66 -3.30
N ASP A 129 -3.86 37.33 -3.23
CA ASP A 129 -4.83 36.36 -3.74
C ASP A 129 -6.12 36.39 -2.91
N ILE A 130 -6.01 36.52 -1.57
CA ILE A 130 -7.16 36.62 -0.66
C ILE A 130 -7.97 37.88 -0.94
N SER A 131 -7.29 39.01 -1.07
CA SER A 131 -7.96 40.28 -1.44
C SER A 131 -8.69 40.21 -2.78
N ALA A 132 -8.09 39.52 -3.76
CA ALA A 132 -8.75 39.27 -5.07
C ALA A 132 -9.98 38.37 -4.95
N ILE A 133 -10.00 37.43 -3.97
CA ILE A 133 -11.18 36.61 -3.66
C ILE A 133 -12.27 37.47 -3.02
N GLU A 134 -11.91 38.35 -2.09
CA GLU A 134 -12.85 39.24 -1.39
C GLU A 134 -13.49 40.29 -2.32
N GLU A 135 -12.77 40.68 -3.37
CA GLU A 135 -13.29 41.61 -4.40
C GLU A 135 -14.29 40.98 -5.38
N ILE A 136 -14.49 39.65 -5.35
CA ILE A 136 -15.44 38.98 -6.23
C ILE A 136 -16.86 39.34 -5.79
N VAL A 137 -17.53 40.16 -6.59
CA VAL A 137 -18.91 40.49 -6.37
C VAL A 137 -19.81 39.48 -7.06
N CYS A 138 -20.72 38.89 -6.28
CA CYS A 138 -21.84 38.10 -6.79
C CYS A 138 -23.04 39.03 -6.97
N ASP A 139 -23.43 39.33 -8.23
CA ASP A 139 -24.54 40.22 -8.53
C ASP A 139 -25.83 39.68 -7.89
N GLY A 140 -26.40 40.45 -6.96
CA GLY A 140 -27.60 40.08 -6.19
C GLY A 140 -27.36 39.53 -4.80
N GLN A 141 -26.11 39.27 -4.40
CA GLN A 141 -25.78 38.97 -3.02
C GLN A 141 -25.68 40.26 -2.20
N SER A 142 -26.42 40.30 -1.10
CA SER A 142 -26.51 41.52 -0.24
C SER A 142 -25.36 41.64 0.79
N VAL A 143 -24.50 40.63 0.93
CA VAL A 143 -23.48 40.55 1.96
C VAL A 143 -22.10 40.41 1.34
N THR A 144 -21.13 41.19 1.85
CA THR A 144 -19.72 41.06 1.46
C THR A 144 -19.15 39.75 2.01
N THR A 145 -18.45 38.99 1.18
CA THR A 145 -17.72 37.80 1.62
C THR A 145 -16.57 38.19 2.56
N LEU A 146 -16.33 37.37 3.57
CA LEU A 146 -15.20 37.53 4.51
C LEU A 146 -14.28 36.33 4.37
N CYS A 147 -12.98 36.58 4.27
CA CYS A 147 -11.97 35.54 4.15
C CYS A 147 -11.18 35.38 5.46
N GLU A 148 -11.00 34.15 5.90
CA GLU A 148 -10.17 33.77 7.03
C GLU A 148 -9.24 32.64 6.63
N THR A 149 -7.95 32.72 6.99
CA THR A 149 -6.95 31.71 6.62
C THR A 149 -6.24 31.12 7.83
N HIS A 150 -6.05 29.79 7.81
CA HIS A 150 -5.32 29.04 8.83
C HIS A 150 -4.24 28.19 8.18
N LEU A 151 -3.09 28.06 8.87
CA LEU A 151 -1.95 27.26 8.43
C LEU A 151 -1.72 26.11 9.39
N PHE A 152 -1.53 24.92 8.83
CA PHE A 152 -1.27 23.69 9.57
C PHE A 152 0.00 23.03 9.04
N PRO A 153 0.80 22.38 9.90
CA PRO A 153 2.04 21.73 9.49
C PRO A 153 1.83 20.49 8.62
N ASN A 154 0.62 19.93 8.61
CA ASN A 154 0.25 18.78 7.80
C ASN A 154 -1.28 18.65 7.66
N PHE A 155 -1.70 17.79 6.72
CA PHE A 155 -3.12 17.53 6.47
C PHE A 155 -3.86 16.92 7.68
N GLN A 156 -3.19 16.11 8.49
CA GLN A 156 -3.81 15.46 9.64
C GLN A 156 -4.27 16.48 10.69
N GLU A 157 -3.46 17.49 10.97
CA GLU A 157 -3.83 18.56 11.89
C GLU A 157 -4.93 19.45 11.32
N ALA A 158 -4.83 19.80 10.03
CA ALA A 158 -5.88 20.52 9.33
C ALA A 158 -7.22 19.76 9.38
N ALA A 159 -7.21 18.46 9.11
CA ALA A 159 -8.41 17.62 9.15
C ALA A 159 -8.96 17.46 10.57
N ARG A 160 -8.12 17.34 11.60
CA ARG A 160 -8.56 17.29 13.01
C ARG A 160 -9.36 18.52 13.42
N GLU A 161 -9.00 19.68 12.88
CA GLU A 161 -9.74 20.92 13.15
C GLU A 161 -11.00 21.02 12.29
N LEU A 162 -10.90 20.69 11.01
CA LEU A 162 -11.97 20.87 10.04
C LEU A 162 -13.12 19.87 10.20
N VAL A 163 -12.79 18.58 10.33
CA VAL A 163 -13.80 17.50 10.32
C VAL A 163 -14.87 17.65 11.40
N PRO A 164 -14.57 17.94 12.66
CA PRO A 164 -15.60 18.18 13.69
C PRO A 164 -16.52 19.35 13.37
N LYS A 165 -16.02 20.36 12.64
CA LYS A 165 -16.80 21.55 12.26
C LYS A 165 -17.80 21.24 11.16
N ILE A 166 -17.43 20.39 10.19
CA ILE A 166 -18.25 20.14 8.98
C ILE A 166 -19.12 18.88 9.08
N ARG A 167 -18.70 17.86 9.82
CA ARG A 167 -19.35 16.53 9.90
C ARG A 167 -20.83 16.57 10.33
N ARG A 168 -21.18 17.48 11.21
CA ARG A 168 -22.54 17.63 11.75
C ARG A 168 -23.56 18.16 10.74
N TYR A 169 -23.10 18.72 9.61
CA TYR A 169 -24.00 19.31 8.62
C TYR A 169 -24.39 18.29 7.56
N SER A 170 -25.69 18.23 7.25
CA SER A 170 -26.21 17.39 6.16
C SER A 170 -25.93 17.97 4.77
N SER A 171 -25.81 19.30 4.67
CA SER A 171 -25.51 20.04 3.44
C SER A 171 -24.00 20.29 3.31
N LEU A 172 -23.21 19.23 3.25
CA LEU A 172 -21.79 19.30 2.95
C LEU A 172 -21.56 18.88 1.50
N TYR A 173 -20.95 19.73 0.70
CA TYR A 173 -20.68 19.51 -0.71
C TYR A 173 -19.18 19.56 -1.02
N LEU A 174 -18.74 18.70 -1.92
CA LEU A 174 -17.51 18.87 -2.69
C LEU A 174 -17.83 19.83 -3.84
N VAL A 175 -16.99 20.83 -4.06
CA VAL A 175 -17.18 21.81 -5.15
C VAL A 175 -16.09 21.57 -6.19
N GLU A 176 -16.52 21.32 -7.43
CA GLU A 176 -15.64 21.13 -8.57
C GLU A 176 -15.17 22.49 -9.15
N LEU A 177 -14.12 22.46 -9.99
CA LEU A 177 -13.55 23.66 -10.59
C LEU A 177 -14.52 24.44 -11.51
N ASP A 178 -15.56 23.81 -12.00
CA ASP A 178 -16.64 24.44 -12.76
C ASP A 178 -17.76 25.00 -11.86
N GLY A 179 -17.64 24.82 -10.54
CA GLY A 179 -18.63 25.21 -9.55
C GLY A 179 -19.76 24.21 -9.34
N THR A 180 -19.66 22.98 -9.87
CA THR A 180 -20.60 21.90 -9.58
C THR A 180 -20.47 21.47 -8.12
N CYS A 181 -21.60 21.29 -7.42
CA CYS A 181 -21.66 20.89 -6.02
C CYS A 181 -22.11 19.44 -5.91
N ILE A 182 -21.30 18.60 -5.26
CA ILE A 182 -21.53 17.16 -5.05
C ILE A 182 -21.77 16.94 -3.57
N GLN A 183 -22.93 16.41 -3.18
CA GLN A 183 -23.28 16.19 -1.78
C GLN A 183 -22.50 15.02 -1.18
N LEU A 184 -21.54 15.28 -0.30
CA LEU A 184 -20.61 14.28 0.22
C LEU A 184 -21.24 13.24 1.15
N LYS A 185 -22.27 13.61 1.92
CA LYS A 185 -22.91 12.65 2.84
C LYS A 185 -23.51 11.44 2.13
N HIS A 186 -23.94 11.60 0.89
CA HIS A 186 -24.50 10.51 0.09
C HIS A 186 -23.45 9.42 -0.19
N TYR A 187 -22.18 9.81 -0.31
CA TYR A 187 -21.08 8.92 -0.67
C TYR A 187 -20.24 8.45 0.52
N ALA A 188 -20.42 9.05 1.70
CA ALA A 188 -19.60 8.74 2.87
C ALA A 188 -19.62 7.25 3.26
N GLY A 189 -20.75 6.56 3.08
CA GLY A 189 -20.87 5.13 3.32
C GLY A 189 -19.95 4.26 2.45
N VAL A 190 -19.75 4.64 1.19
CA VAL A 190 -18.85 3.93 0.25
C VAL A 190 -17.39 4.01 0.71
N PHE A 191 -17.01 5.09 1.36
CA PHE A 191 -15.65 5.31 1.87
C PHE A 191 -15.42 4.81 3.29
N ALA A 192 -16.46 4.33 3.98
CA ALA A 192 -16.34 3.97 5.41
C ALA A 192 -15.47 2.73 5.64
N GLU A 193 -15.55 1.71 4.78
CA GLU A 193 -14.98 0.39 5.04
C GLU A 193 -14.26 -0.26 3.83
N PRO A 194 -13.40 0.44 3.07
CA PRO A 194 -12.76 -0.14 1.89
C PRO A 194 -11.78 -1.27 2.24
N LYS A 195 -11.27 -1.31 3.47
CA LYS A 195 -10.42 -2.40 3.96
C LYS A 195 -11.21 -3.71 4.09
N GLU A 196 -12.45 -3.65 4.57
CA GLU A 196 -13.34 -4.81 4.68
C GLU A 196 -13.78 -5.28 3.31
N LEU A 197 -14.10 -4.34 2.42
CA LEU A 197 -14.42 -4.65 1.02
C LEU A 197 -13.25 -5.36 0.33
N LEU A 198 -12.00 -4.86 0.47
CA LEU A 198 -10.83 -5.53 -0.08
C LEU A 198 -10.65 -6.93 0.48
N THR A 199 -10.88 -7.11 1.78
CA THR A 199 -10.81 -8.43 2.41
C THR A 199 -11.86 -9.38 1.82
N ARG A 200 -13.11 -8.91 1.63
CA ARG A 200 -14.16 -9.68 0.93
C ARG A 200 -13.79 -10.02 -0.51
N CYS A 201 -13.22 -9.09 -1.26
CA CYS A 201 -12.75 -9.35 -2.63
C CYS A 201 -11.71 -10.46 -2.70
N ILE A 202 -10.92 -10.67 -1.65
CA ILE A 202 -9.87 -11.70 -1.59
C ILE A 202 -10.43 -13.03 -1.06
N GLU A 203 -11.26 -13.01 -0.03
CA GLU A 203 -11.81 -14.21 0.61
C GLU A 203 -13.00 -14.78 -0.17
N HIS A 204 -13.86 -13.93 -0.72
CA HIS A 204 -15.07 -14.25 -1.49
C HIS A 204 -15.11 -13.44 -2.80
N PRO A 205 -14.27 -13.78 -3.81
CA PRO A 205 -14.04 -12.93 -4.99
C PRO A 205 -15.29 -12.57 -5.77
N GLN A 206 -16.24 -13.49 -5.91
CA GLN A 206 -17.47 -13.22 -6.68
C GLN A 206 -18.33 -12.14 -6.02
N GLU A 207 -18.59 -12.28 -4.71
CA GLU A 207 -19.42 -11.36 -3.95
C GLU A 207 -18.70 -10.01 -3.76
N GLY A 208 -17.40 -10.06 -3.39
CA GLY A 208 -16.62 -8.86 -3.16
C GLY A 208 -16.44 -7.99 -4.40
N LEU A 209 -16.20 -8.59 -5.58
CA LEU A 209 -16.07 -7.85 -6.83
C LEU A 209 -17.42 -7.28 -7.32
N GLU A 210 -18.54 -7.95 -7.04
CA GLU A 210 -19.86 -7.38 -7.36
C GLU A 210 -20.17 -6.18 -6.46
N GLU A 211 -19.91 -6.28 -5.16
CA GLU A 211 -20.04 -5.16 -4.22
C GLU A 211 -19.12 -3.98 -4.61
N LEU A 212 -17.89 -4.26 -5.05
CA LEU A 212 -16.96 -3.26 -5.57
C LEU A 212 -17.56 -2.49 -6.75
N ARG A 213 -18.12 -3.21 -7.73
CA ARG A 213 -18.76 -2.60 -8.91
C ARG A 213 -19.96 -1.77 -8.51
N GLU A 214 -20.78 -2.24 -7.58
CA GLU A 214 -21.94 -1.50 -7.08
C GLU A 214 -21.50 -0.20 -6.37
N ASN A 215 -20.44 -0.25 -5.57
CA ASN A 215 -19.90 0.94 -4.91
C ASN A 215 -19.34 1.95 -5.91
N ILE A 216 -18.67 1.50 -6.96
CA ILE A 216 -18.20 2.39 -8.05
C ILE A 216 -19.38 3.05 -8.76
N ARG A 217 -20.43 2.31 -9.10
CA ARG A 217 -21.64 2.86 -9.74
C ARG A 217 -22.34 3.90 -8.87
N LYS A 218 -22.32 3.75 -7.54
CA LYS A 218 -22.94 4.73 -6.61
C LYS A 218 -22.19 6.06 -6.57
N LEU A 219 -20.93 6.11 -6.99
CA LEU A 219 -20.12 7.33 -6.86
C LEU A 219 -20.46 8.40 -7.92
N GLU A 220 -20.97 8.00 -9.09
CA GLU A 220 -21.49 8.90 -10.16
C GLU A 220 -20.60 10.12 -10.47
N ASN A 221 -19.30 10.04 -10.12
CA ASN A 221 -18.35 11.13 -10.32
C ASN A 221 -16.93 10.57 -10.42
N THR A 222 -16.25 10.86 -11.51
CA THR A 222 -14.91 10.34 -11.83
C THR A 222 -13.87 10.64 -10.78
N ASP A 223 -13.90 11.83 -10.16
CA ASP A 223 -12.94 12.20 -9.11
C ASP A 223 -13.18 11.43 -7.82
N LEU A 224 -14.43 11.14 -7.47
CA LEU A 224 -14.79 10.28 -6.34
C LEU A 224 -14.40 8.82 -6.60
N VAL A 225 -14.61 8.32 -7.82
CA VAL A 225 -14.17 6.98 -8.23
C VAL A 225 -12.64 6.88 -8.16
N LYS A 226 -11.91 7.91 -8.62
CA LYS A 226 -10.43 7.97 -8.47
C LYS A 226 -10.00 7.97 -7.01
N ALA A 227 -10.65 8.77 -6.15
CA ALA A 227 -10.34 8.81 -4.72
C ALA A 227 -10.58 7.46 -4.05
N PHE A 228 -11.68 6.79 -4.39
CA PHE A 228 -11.99 5.45 -3.92
C PHE A 228 -10.98 4.41 -4.41
N ALA A 229 -10.65 4.41 -5.71
CA ALA A 229 -9.64 3.53 -6.28
C ALA A 229 -8.26 3.76 -5.65
N PHE A 230 -7.89 5.02 -5.43
CA PHE A 230 -6.68 5.40 -4.71
C PHE A 230 -6.62 4.70 -3.36
N ARG A 231 -7.67 4.79 -2.56
CA ARG A 231 -7.74 4.18 -1.25
C ARG A 231 -7.61 2.66 -1.29
N MET A 232 -8.35 2.01 -2.19
CA MET A 232 -8.29 0.55 -2.35
C MET A 232 -6.87 0.09 -2.70
N LEU A 233 -6.20 0.77 -3.65
CA LEU A 233 -4.85 0.47 -4.07
C LEU A 233 -3.82 0.70 -2.94
N THR A 234 -3.99 1.76 -2.14
CA THR A 234 -3.14 2.02 -0.97
C THR A 234 -3.23 0.89 0.05
N TYR A 235 -4.44 0.42 0.38
CA TYR A 235 -4.60 -0.72 1.27
C TYR A 235 -4.03 -2.02 0.71
N MET A 236 -4.17 -2.23 -0.61
CA MET A 236 -3.55 -3.38 -1.27
C MET A 236 -2.04 -3.38 -1.06
N GLN A 237 -1.39 -2.24 -1.24
CA GLN A 237 0.05 -2.10 -1.06
C GLN A 237 0.45 -2.35 0.40
N GLU A 238 -0.17 -1.67 1.34
CA GLU A 238 0.16 -1.79 2.76
C GLU A 238 0.07 -3.23 3.26
N LYS A 239 -0.96 -3.97 2.83
CA LYS A 239 -1.24 -5.30 3.36
C LYS A 239 -0.55 -6.43 2.60
N TYR A 240 -0.33 -6.29 1.29
CA TYR A 240 0.01 -7.43 0.43
C TYR A 240 1.27 -7.26 -0.42
N GLU A 241 1.76 -6.04 -0.64
CA GLU A 241 2.90 -5.78 -1.52
C GLU A 241 4.08 -5.13 -0.78
N GLN A 242 4.77 -5.89 0.07
CA GLN A 242 6.02 -5.42 0.68
C GLN A 242 7.21 -5.41 -0.30
N GLU A 243 7.08 -5.98 -1.51
CA GLU A 243 8.21 -6.28 -2.40
C GLU A 243 7.93 -6.03 -3.90
N SER A 244 7.25 -4.97 -4.29
CA SER A 244 7.17 -4.65 -5.73
C SER A 244 8.09 -3.47 -6.07
N PRO A 245 9.26 -3.70 -6.74
CA PRO A 245 10.21 -2.64 -7.07
C PRO A 245 9.65 -1.58 -8.02
N ASP A 246 8.69 -1.96 -8.87
CA ASP A 246 8.17 -1.11 -9.95
C ASP A 246 6.69 -0.71 -9.78
N GLY A 247 6.01 -1.20 -8.71
CA GLY A 247 4.56 -1.29 -8.73
C GLY A 247 3.82 0.02 -8.50
N PHE A 248 4.17 0.78 -7.48
CA PHE A 248 3.27 1.79 -6.94
C PHE A 248 3.22 3.10 -7.73
N PRO A 249 4.34 3.68 -8.17
CA PRO A 249 4.28 4.90 -8.99
C PRO A 249 3.56 4.70 -10.33
N ALA A 250 3.70 3.51 -10.95
CA ALA A 250 3.06 3.19 -12.22
C ALA A 250 1.53 3.10 -12.12
N PHE A 251 0.99 2.54 -11.03
CA PHE A 251 -0.45 2.49 -10.78
C PHE A 251 -1.04 3.89 -10.66
N TRP A 252 -0.36 4.79 -9.95
CA TRP A 252 -0.81 6.17 -9.75
C TRP A 252 -0.77 6.98 -11.03
N GLU A 253 0.27 6.83 -11.81
CA GLU A 253 0.37 7.51 -13.11
C GLU A 253 -0.76 7.07 -14.03
N LYS A 254 -1.09 5.78 -14.03
CA LYS A 254 -2.19 5.22 -14.81
C LYS A 254 -3.53 5.73 -14.32
N LEU A 255 -3.82 5.63 -13.01
CA LEU A 255 -5.07 6.12 -12.42
C LEU A 255 -5.29 7.62 -12.65
N ALA A 256 -4.23 8.44 -12.52
CA ALA A 256 -4.31 9.88 -12.70
C ALA A 256 -4.68 10.30 -14.15
N ARG A 257 -4.38 9.45 -15.14
CA ARG A 257 -4.67 9.71 -16.57
C ARG A 257 -6.06 9.26 -17.00
N MET A 258 -6.68 8.34 -16.29
CA MET A 258 -8.01 7.84 -16.61
C MET A 258 -9.06 8.95 -16.44
N GLN A 259 -10.05 8.98 -17.31
CA GLN A 259 -11.14 9.98 -17.28
C GLN A 259 -12.52 9.33 -17.26
N ASP A 260 -12.58 8.03 -17.43
CA ASP A 260 -13.81 7.25 -17.50
C ASP A 260 -13.95 6.36 -16.25
N GLU A 261 -15.13 6.36 -15.64
CA GLU A 261 -15.43 5.65 -14.40
C GLU A 261 -15.41 4.14 -14.59
N GLU A 262 -15.85 3.66 -15.76
CA GLU A 262 -15.83 2.24 -16.11
C GLU A 262 -14.40 1.76 -16.32
N GLU A 263 -13.55 2.55 -16.98
CA GLU A 263 -12.12 2.28 -17.15
C GLU A 263 -11.42 2.15 -15.79
N ILE A 264 -11.71 3.05 -14.84
CA ILE A 264 -11.15 3.00 -13.48
C ILE A 264 -11.63 1.76 -12.74
N GLY A 265 -12.92 1.43 -12.87
CA GLY A 265 -13.52 0.25 -12.26
C GLY A 265 -12.92 -1.06 -12.77
N LEU A 266 -12.72 -1.18 -14.09
CA LEU A 266 -12.06 -2.33 -14.72
C LEU A 266 -10.60 -2.44 -14.26
N PHE A 267 -9.88 -1.34 -14.24
CA PHE A 267 -8.49 -1.30 -13.76
C PHE A 267 -8.37 -1.76 -12.30
N LEU A 268 -9.22 -1.27 -11.41
CA LEU A 268 -9.23 -1.67 -10.01
C LEU A 268 -9.59 -3.15 -9.84
N THR A 269 -10.58 -3.63 -10.59
CA THR A 269 -10.97 -5.04 -10.60
C THR A 269 -9.82 -5.94 -11.04
N ASP A 270 -9.07 -5.55 -12.09
CA ASP A 270 -7.91 -6.28 -12.58
C ASP A 270 -6.77 -6.33 -11.54
N CYS A 271 -6.48 -5.19 -10.89
CA CYS A 271 -5.49 -5.13 -9.81
C CYS A 271 -5.84 -6.09 -8.66
N ILE A 272 -7.11 -6.10 -8.21
CA ILE A 272 -7.58 -6.97 -7.13
C ILE A 272 -7.55 -8.45 -7.55
N SER A 273 -7.96 -8.76 -8.78
CA SER A 273 -7.95 -10.12 -9.31
C SER A 273 -6.52 -10.67 -9.41
N ASN A 274 -5.57 -9.87 -9.86
CA ASN A 274 -4.16 -10.24 -9.90
C ASN A 274 -3.59 -10.46 -8.48
N LEU A 275 -3.99 -9.64 -7.52
CA LEU A 275 -3.63 -9.83 -6.11
C LEU A 275 -4.18 -11.16 -5.58
N TYR A 276 -5.46 -11.45 -5.84
CA TYR A 276 -6.09 -12.71 -5.45
C TYR A 276 -5.34 -13.92 -6.02
N LEU A 277 -5.00 -13.91 -7.32
CA LEU A 277 -4.24 -14.98 -7.96
C LEU A 277 -2.86 -15.17 -7.33
N LYS A 278 -2.15 -14.08 -7.00
CA LYS A 278 -0.87 -14.14 -6.27
C LYS A 278 -1.05 -14.76 -4.88
N GLN A 279 -2.09 -14.37 -4.14
CA GLN A 279 -2.37 -14.90 -2.81
C GLN A 279 -2.77 -16.38 -2.85
N ALA A 280 -3.63 -16.76 -3.77
CA ALA A 280 -4.03 -18.16 -4.00
C ALA A 280 -2.80 -19.02 -4.33
N SER A 281 -1.92 -18.55 -5.21
CA SER A 281 -0.66 -19.22 -5.51
C SER A 281 0.21 -19.35 -4.26
N ARG A 282 0.44 -18.27 -3.49
CA ARG A 282 1.23 -18.30 -2.24
C ARG A 282 0.63 -19.28 -1.21
N THR A 283 -0.68 -19.36 -1.12
CA THR A 283 -1.35 -20.31 -0.20
C THR A 283 -1.13 -21.76 -0.64
N VAL A 284 -1.21 -22.06 -1.92
CA VAL A 284 -0.89 -23.39 -2.48
C VAL A 284 0.57 -23.72 -2.23
N TYR A 285 1.50 -22.79 -2.46
CA TYR A 285 2.94 -22.96 -2.18
C TYR A 285 3.22 -23.23 -0.71
N ARG A 286 2.68 -22.42 0.18
CA ARG A 286 2.84 -22.60 1.63
C ARG A 286 2.33 -23.96 2.08
N ASN A 287 1.24 -24.43 1.49
CA ASN A 287 0.60 -25.67 1.86
C ASN A 287 1.47 -26.89 1.48
N PHE A 288 2.09 -26.95 0.28
CA PHE A 288 2.91 -28.10 -0.06
C PHE A 288 4.29 -28.07 0.65
N ILE A 289 4.89 -26.91 0.93
CA ILE A 289 6.11 -26.81 1.75
C ILE A 289 5.83 -27.29 3.17
N LEU A 290 4.69 -26.89 3.76
CA LEU A 290 4.27 -27.38 5.07
C LEU A 290 4.07 -28.90 5.06
N LYS A 291 3.38 -29.44 4.04
CA LYS A 291 3.22 -30.88 3.82
C LYS A 291 4.57 -31.58 3.70
N THR A 292 5.52 -31.01 2.96
CA THR A 292 6.88 -31.54 2.83
C THR A 292 7.59 -31.61 4.18
N LYS A 293 7.51 -30.55 4.99
CA LYS A 293 8.11 -30.48 6.32
C LYS A 293 7.49 -31.50 7.29
N ASN A 294 6.17 -31.63 7.28
CA ASN A 294 5.45 -32.58 8.12
C ASN A 294 5.80 -34.02 7.73
N TYR A 295 5.71 -34.34 6.45
CA TYR A 295 6.10 -35.68 5.95
C TYR A 295 7.53 -36.03 6.31
N ALA A 296 8.47 -35.06 6.18
CA ALA A 296 9.86 -35.29 6.55
C ALA A 296 10.04 -35.57 8.06
N ARG A 297 9.26 -34.95 8.93
CA ARG A 297 9.28 -35.21 10.38
C ARG A 297 8.69 -36.57 10.72
N GLU A 298 7.57 -36.92 10.12
CA GLU A 298 6.88 -38.19 10.37
C GLU A 298 7.70 -39.41 9.89
N HIS A 299 8.47 -39.22 8.80
CA HIS A 299 9.22 -40.29 8.15
C HIS A 299 10.75 -40.12 8.25
N MET A 300 11.26 -39.30 9.18
CA MET A 300 12.69 -39.03 9.25
C MET A 300 13.54 -40.25 9.61
N SER A 301 12.93 -41.29 10.19
CA SER A 301 13.57 -42.58 10.48
C SER A 301 13.85 -43.42 9.22
N ASP A 302 13.22 -43.12 8.10
CA ASP A 302 13.53 -43.78 6.83
C ASP A 302 14.86 -43.24 6.27
N GLY A 303 15.90 -44.09 6.27
CA GLY A 303 17.21 -43.75 5.74
C GLY A 303 17.24 -43.35 4.27
N ASN A 304 16.25 -43.78 3.49
CA ASN A 304 16.13 -43.51 2.06
C ASN A 304 15.30 -42.25 1.77
N LEU A 305 14.74 -41.60 2.78
CA LEU A 305 13.90 -40.43 2.60
C LEU A 305 14.62 -39.34 1.81
N SER A 306 14.04 -38.94 0.70
CA SER A 306 14.57 -37.89 -0.18
C SER A 306 13.44 -36.95 -0.64
N LEU A 307 13.82 -35.73 -1.05
CA LEU A 307 12.87 -34.80 -1.61
C LEU A 307 12.19 -35.34 -2.87
N LYS A 308 12.94 -36.11 -3.67
CA LYS A 308 12.39 -36.75 -4.88
C LYS A 308 11.25 -37.68 -4.50
N GLN A 309 11.42 -38.54 -3.50
CA GLN A 309 10.39 -39.44 -3.03
C GLN A 309 9.14 -38.70 -2.54
N ILE A 310 9.31 -37.63 -1.78
CA ILE A 310 8.20 -36.80 -1.30
C ILE A 310 7.50 -36.12 -2.48
N ALA A 311 8.27 -35.51 -3.40
CA ALA A 311 7.72 -34.79 -4.54
C ALA A 311 6.91 -35.72 -5.47
N GLU A 312 7.47 -36.87 -5.85
CA GLU A 312 6.86 -37.76 -6.83
C GLU A 312 5.75 -38.63 -6.23
N ASN A 313 5.93 -39.18 -5.00
CA ASN A 313 5.02 -40.16 -4.43
C ASN A 313 3.96 -39.60 -3.46
N TYR A 314 4.24 -38.44 -2.85
CA TYR A 314 3.31 -37.84 -1.88
C TYR A 314 2.65 -36.56 -2.37
N LEU A 315 3.44 -35.68 -3.02
CA LEU A 315 2.92 -34.41 -3.52
C LEU A 315 2.41 -34.49 -4.96
N TYR A 316 2.85 -35.50 -5.72
CA TYR A 316 2.61 -35.65 -7.17
C TYR A 316 3.07 -34.43 -7.97
N MET A 317 4.25 -33.91 -7.62
CA MET A 317 4.82 -32.68 -8.17
C MET A 317 6.21 -32.93 -8.76
N ASN A 318 6.64 -32.03 -9.65
CA ASN A 318 7.99 -32.09 -10.20
C ASN A 318 9.04 -31.80 -9.11
N THR A 319 10.05 -32.67 -9.02
CA THR A 319 11.11 -32.61 -7.97
C THR A 319 11.92 -31.32 -8.02
N ASP A 320 12.29 -30.85 -9.21
CA ASP A 320 13.11 -29.64 -9.36
C ASP A 320 12.34 -28.41 -8.92
N TYR A 321 11.04 -28.39 -9.23
CA TYR A 321 10.14 -27.35 -8.79
C TYR A 321 10.03 -27.31 -7.26
N VAL A 322 9.72 -28.46 -6.62
CA VAL A 322 9.63 -28.57 -5.15
C VAL A 322 10.95 -28.18 -4.49
N SER A 323 12.09 -28.59 -5.06
CA SER A 323 13.42 -28.25 -4.53
C SER A 323 13.70 -26.77 -4.53
N ARG A 324 13.40 -26.08 -5.64
CA ARG A 324 13.61 -24.65 -5.79
C ARG A 324 12.73 -23.84 -4.84
N GLU A 325 11.44 -24.18 -4.77
CA GLU A 325 10.51 -23.48 -3.90
C GLU A 325 10.77 -23.77 -2.41
N PHE A 326 11.19 -25.03 -2.07
CA PHE A 326 11.60 -25.36 -0.70
C PHE A 326 12.79 -24.50 -0.25
N TYR A 327 13.80 -24.34 -1.11
CA TYR A 327 14.96 -23.50 -0.82
C TYR A 327 14.57 -22.03 -0.67
N LYS A 328 13.72 -21.53 -1.57
CA LYS A 328 13.22 -20.14 -1.54
C LYS A 328 12.46 -19.81 -0.25
N GLU A 329 11.63 -20.73 0.22
CA GLU A 329 10.79 -20.54 1.42
C GLU A 329 11.55 -20.79 2.73
N THR A 330 12.52 -21.71 2.73
CA THR A 330 13.23 -22.14 3.97
C THR A 330 14.63 -21.58 4.11
N GLY A 331 15.22 -21.05 3.04
CA GLY A 331 16.61 -20.60 2.98
C GLY A 331 17.64 -21.76 2.97
N GLU A 332 17.21 -23.02 3.03
CA GLU A 332 18.09 -24.19 3.08
C GLU A 332 17.66 -25.31 2.12
N LYS A 333 18.62 -26.13 1.65
CA LYS A 333 18.30 -27.32 0.85
C LYS A 333 17.59 -28.37 1.71
N PHE A 334 16.66 -29.14 1.11
CA PHE A 334 15.93 -30.20 1.82
C PHE A 334 16.85 -31.20 2.55
N SER A 335 17.96 -31.60 1.95
CA SER A 335 18.94 -32.49 2.60
C SER A 335 19.54 -31.87 3.88
N THR A 336 19.79 -30.58 3.89
CA THR A 336 20.27 -29.84 5.07
C THR A 336 19.17 -29.79 6.13
N TYR A 337 17.95 -29.48 5.74
CA TYR A 337 16.78 -29.49 6.62
C TYR A 337 16.57 -30.87 7.25
N LEU A 338 16.56 -31.95 6.44
CA LEU A 338 16.36 -33.32 6.92
C LEU A 338 17.45 -33.73 7.92
N ASN A 339 18.73 -33.44 7.61
CA ASN A 339 19.82 -33.70 8.55
C ASN A 339 19.66 -32.90 9.85
N ARG A 340 19.22 -31.66 9.77
CA ARG A 340 19.01 -30.86 10.97
C ARG A 340 17.93 -31.42 11.88
N ILE A 341 16.76 -31.80 11.36
CA ILE A 341 15.69 -32.38 12.18
C ILE A 341 16.11 -33.74 12.77
N ARG A 342 16.86 -34.57 12.03
CA ARG A 342 17.42 -35.83 12.51
C ARG A 342 18.38 -35.61 13.66
N MET A 343 19.26 -34.60 13.59
CA MET A 343 20.20 -34.28 14.64
C MET A 343 19.55 -33.68 15.89
N GLU A 344 18.50 -32.89 15.72
CA GLU A 344 17.69 -32.40 16.85
C GLU A 344 17.00 -33.54 17.60
N GLU A 345 16.40 -34.46 16.88
CA GLU A 345 15.79 -35.67 17.47
C GLU A 345 16.83 -36.55 18.14
N ALA A 346 17.99 -36.73 17.50
CA ALA A 346 19.09 -37.48 18.08
C ALA A 346 19.57 -36.90 19.39
N LYS A 347 19.62 -35.57 19.55
CA LYS A 347 19.97 -34.95 20.85
C LYS A 347 19.02 -35.37 21.96
N GLN A 348 17.71 -35.37 21.67
CA GLN A 348 16.72 -35.78 22.66
C GLN A 348 16.84 -37.25 23.03
N LEU A 349 16.95 -38.12 22.00
CA LEU A 349 17.08 -39.56 22.20
C LEU A 349 18.38 -39.96 22.96
N LEU A 350 19.51 -39.29 22.67
CA LEU A 350 20.77 -39.53 23.40
C LEU A 350 20.66 -39.16 24.87
N LEU A 351 19.97 -38.11 25.22
CA LEU A 351 19.75 -37.71 26.62
C LEU A 351 18.76 -38.66 27.32
N LEU A 352 17.72 -39.10 26.61
CA LEU A 352 16.71 -39.99 27.14
C LEU A 352 17.25 -41.42 27.39
N LEU A 353 17.97 -41.97 26.42
CA LEU A 353 18.54 -43.33 26.51
C LEU A 353 19.81 -43.42 27.35
N GLY A 354 20.58 -42.33 27.37
CA GLY A 354 21.68 -42.09 28.31
C GLY A 354 22.82 -43.12 28.31
N ASP A 355 22.93 -43.98 27.31
CA ASP A 355 23.86 -45.10 27.29
C ASP A 355 24.71 -45.06 26.02
N GLU A 356 26.04 -45.11 26.19
CA GLU A 356 26.97 -45.06 25.05
C GLU A 356 26.82 -46.29 24.13
N GLU A 357 26.42 -47.45 24.68
CA GLU A 357 26.17 -48.66 23.90
C GLU A 357 24.98 -48.55 22.98
N ARG A 358 24.07 -47.59 23.20
CA ARG A 358 22.85 -47.36 22.40
C ARG A 358 22.96 -46.29 21.31
N ILE A 359 24.13 -45.69 21.15
CA ILE A 359 24.34 -44.66 20.13
C ILE A 359 23.96 -45.15 18.72
N TYR A 360 24.24 -46.42 18.44
CA TYR A 360 23.86 -47.06 17.17
C TYR A 360 22.35 -47.16 17.01
N GLN A 361 21.61 -47.45 18.09
CA GLN A 361 20.14 -47.51 18.08
C GLN A 361 19.55 -46.12 17.80
N VAL A 362 20.12 -45.08 18.41
CA VAL A 362 19.71 -43.69 18.12
C VAL A 362 19.98 -43.32 16.67
N ALA A 363 21.14 -43.72 16.11
CA ALA A 363 21.43 -43.49 14.71
C ALA A 363 20.39 -44.11 13.78
N GLU A 364 20.00 -45.36 14.06
CA GLU A 364 18.97 -46.07 13.28
C GLU A 364 17.58 -45.42 13.39
N GLN A 365 17.18 -45.05 14.62
CA GLN A 365 15.89 -44.38 14.89
C GLN A 365 15.74 -43.02 14.17
N VAL A 366 16.85 -42.32 13.97
CA VAL A 366 16.82 -41.04 13.22
C VAL A 366 17.13 -41.22 11.74
N GLY A 367 17.10 -42.44 11.21
CA GLY A 367 17.31 -42.74 9.80
C GLY A 367 18.75 -42.64 9.31
N CYS A 368 19.73 -42.82 10.19
CA CYS A 368 21.14 -42.89 9.85
C CYS A 368 21.61 -44.33 9.95
N SER A 369 21.55 -45.08 8.85
CA SER A 369 21.96 -46.51 8.82
C SER A 369 23.44 -46.76 9.09
N ASN A 370 24.29 -45.73 9.01
CA ASN A 370 25.74 -45.82 9.25
C ASN A 370 26.14 -45.01 10.51
N ALA A 371 26.49 -45.71 11.58
CA ALA A 371 26.88 -45.11 12.87
C ALA A 371 28.09 -44.16 12.74
N ARG A 372 29.03 -44.45 11.82
CA ARG A 372 30.18 -43.58 11.59
C ARG A 372 29.78 -42.27 10.94
N TYR A 373 28.89 -42.35 9.96
CA TYR A 373 28.32 -41.17 9.32
C TYR A 373 27.49 -40.34 10.32
N PHE A 374 26.67 -41.01 11.14
CA PHE A 374 25.90 -40.36 12.20
C PHE A 374 26.84 -39.60 13.17
N GLY A 375 27.90 -40.21 13.67
CA GLY A 375 28.85 -39.57 14.57
C GLY A 375 29.50 -38.31 13.97
N GLN A 376 29.82 -38.34 12.67
CA GLN A 376 30.40 -37.20 11.95
C GLN A 376 29.35 -36.09 11.76
N ALA A 377 28.14 -36.44 11.35
CA ALA A 377 27.03 -35.50 11.14
C ALA A 377 26.61 -34.83 12.45
N PHE A 378 26.52 -35.60 13.52
CA PHE A 378 26.21 -35.12 14.87
C PHE A 378 27.30 -34.15 15.40
N LYS A 379 28.58 -34.53 15.24
CA LYS A 379 29.69 -33.64 15.60
C LYS A 379 29.71 -32.36 14.79
N LYS A 380 29.42 -32.44 13.50
CA LYS A 380 29.33 -31.27 12.64
C LYS A 380 28.19 -30.32 13.06
N TYR A 381 27.07 -30.89 13.52
CA TYR A 381 25.89 -30.13 13.93
C TYR A 381 26.02 -29.55 15.34
N THR A 382 26.50 -30.34 16.33
CA THR A 382 26.54 -29.97 17.75
C THR A 382 27.90 -29.45 18.22
N GLY A 383 28.96 -29.64 17.42
CA GLY A 383 30.35 -29.38 17.82
C GLY A 383 30.99 -30.54 18.60
N GLN A 384 30.23 -31.54 19.01
CA GLN A 384 30.66 -32.62 19.89
C GLN A 384 30.29 -34.01 19.35
N THR A 385 31.05 -35.04 19.74
CA THR A 385 30.66 -36.43 19.44
C THR A 385 29.44 -36.82 20.28
N PRO A 386 28.63 -37.80 19.84
CA PRO A 386 27.48 -38.30 20.61
C PRO A 386 27.87 -38.74 22.04
N THR A 387 28.99 -39.42 22.19
CA THR A 387 29.55 -39.85 23.51
C THR A 387 29.88 -38.64 24.38
N ALA A 388 30.57 -37.62 23.84
CA ALA A 388 30.93 -36.44 24.60
C ALA A 388 29.67 -35.66 25.01
N TYR A 389 28.66 -35.62 24.13
CA TYR A 389 27.38 -34.97 24.39
C TYR A 389 26.62 -35.64 25.54
N ILE A 390 26.51 -36.97 25.55
CA ILE A 390 25.91 -37.71 26.67
C ILE A 390 26.61 -37.39 27.99
N ARG A 391 27.95 -37.46 28.01
CA ARG A 391 28.73 -37.20 29.23
C ARG A 391 28.57 -35.79 29.78
N GLN A 392 28.41 -34.81 28.91
CA GLN A 392 28.28 -33.42 29.33
C GLN A 392 26.91 -33.10 29.93
N TYR A 393 25.85 -33.71 29.44
CA TYR A 393 24.46 -33.35 29.80
C TYR A 393 23.78 -34.40 30.69
N LYS A 394 24.45 -35.49 31.05
CA LYS A 394 23.97 -36.54 31.96
C LYS A 394 24.46 -36.36 33.42
N ASN A 395 25.38 -35.43 33.65
CA ASN A 395 25.79 -35.02 34.99
C ASN A 395 24.91 -33.82 35.43
#